data_dc10addee8b2c00bbdff1310a9777f53
#
_entry.id   dc10addee8b2c00bbdff1310a9777f53
#
_cell.length_a   1.000
_cell.length_b   1.000
_cell.length_c   1.000
_cell.angle_alpha   90.00
_cell.angle_beta   90.00
_cell.angle_gamma   90.00
#
_symmetry.space_group_name_H-M   'P 1'
#
loop_
_entity.id
_entity.type
_entity.pdbx_description
1 polymer ?
#
loop_
_entity_poly.entity_id
_entity_poly.type
_entity_poly.pdbx_seq_one_letter_code
_entity_poly.pdbx_strand_id
1 'polypeptide(L)'
;MQYRNDKYGNPISVLGFGCMRFDKKGGKIEFEKAEKEILAAYEAGVNYYDTAYIYGGSEEFLGEVFEKNGLRDKVKIATKLPHYLIKNMEGIEKTFAEELRRLRTDYVDYYLMHMLTDVKTWERLKSHGIEEWIR
;
A
#
# COMPACT_ATOMS: atom_id res chain seq x y z
N MET A 1 -18.09 -4.20 -12.39
CA MET A 1 -16.61 -4.35 -12.35
C MET A 1 -16.22 -5.69 -12.93
N GLN A 2 -15.09 -5.78 -13.64
CA GLN A 2 -14.48 -7.05 -14.05
C GLN A 2 -13.36 -7.42 -13.08
N TYR A 3 -13.16 -8.75 -12.88
CA TYR A 3 -12.13 -9.27 -11.99
C TYR A 3 -11.20 -10.24 -12.70
N ARG A 4 -9.97 -10.35 -12.24
CA ARG A 4 -8.98 -11.36 -12.60
C ARG A 4 -8.47 -12.01 -11.33
N ASN A 5 -8.18 -13.28 -11.37
CA ASN A 5 -7.58 -13.96 -10.23
C ASN A 5 -6.06 -13.74 -10.22
N ASP A 6 -5.52 -13.48 -9.04
CA ASP A 6 -4.08 -13.56 -8.82
C ASP A 6 -3.58 -15.02 -8.86
N LYS A 7 -2.27 -15.21 -8.65
CA LYS A 7 -1.67 -16.56 -8.64
C LYS A 7 -2.17 -17.47 -7.50
N TYR A 8 -2.85 -16.91 -6.52
CA TYR A 8 -3.43 -17.65 -5.39
C TYR A 8 -4.94 -17.85 -5.52
N GLY A 9 -5.55 -17.39 -6.60
CA GLY A 9 -6.99 -17.51 -6.86
C GLY A 9 -7.83 -16.38 -6.27
N ASN A 10 -7.24 -15.35 -5.70
CA ASN A 10 -7.99 -14.21 -5.15
C ASN A 10 -8.48 -13.30 -6.28
N PRO A 11 -9.77 -12.94 -6.31
CA PRO A 11 -10.30 -12.02 -7.30
C PRO A 11 -9.80 -10.59 -7.05
N ILE A 12 -9.21 -9.98 -8.08
CA ILE A 12 -8.75 -8.59 -8.08
C ILE A 12 -9.50 -7.83 -9.17
N SER A 13 -10.03 -6.66 -8.85
CA SER A 13 -10.66 -5.78 -9.83
C SER A 13 -9.65 -5.35 -10.89
N VAL A 14 -10.05 -5.38 -12.15
CA VAL A 14 -9.19 -4.98 -13.28
C VAL A 14 -8.78 -3.51 -13.16
N LEU A 15 -9.63 -2.69 -12.54
CA LEU A 15 -9.30 -1.31 -12.17
C LEU A 15 -8.86 -1.27 -10.71
N GLY A 16 -7.66 -0.77 -10.45
CA GLY A 16 -7.18 -0.42 -9.12
C GLY A 16 -7.34 1.08 -8.81
N PHE A 17 -7.40 1.44 -7.54
CA PHE A 17 -7.44 2.83 -7.08
C PHE A 17 -6.05 3.28 -6.62
N GLY A 18 -5.50 4.30 -7.29
CA GLY A 18 -4.21 4.89 -6.93
C GLY A 18 -4.34 5.96 -5.84
N CYS A 19 -3.75 5.74 -4.68
CA CYS A 19 -3.90 6.58 -3.48
C CYS A 19 -2.79 7.64 -3.29
N MET A 20 -2.10 8.01 -4.36
CA MET A 20 -1.01 8.99 -4.30
C MET A 20 -1.50 10.45 -4.29
N ARG A 21 -2.60 10.75 -4.98
CA ARG A 21 -2.98 12.13 -5.34
C ARG A 21 -4.37 12.52 -4.83
N PHE A 22 -4.57 12.36 -3.54
CA PHE A 22 -5.74 12.94 -2.89
C PHE A 22 -5.62 14.47 -2.81
N ASP A 23 -6.74 15.17 -2.92
CA ASP A 23 -6.78 16.60 -2.70
C ASP A 23 -6.37 16.94 -1.27
N LYS A 24 -5.61 18.02 -1.13
CA LYS A 24 -5.04 18.47 0.16
C LYS A 24 -5.43 19.89 0.48
N LYS A 25 -5.74 20.14 1.75
CA LYS A 25 -5.96 21.46 2.32
C LYS A 25 -5.01 21.65 3.50
N GLY A 26 -4.22 22.72 3.48
CA GLY A 26 -3.22 22.95 4.52
C GLY A 26 -2.17 21.84 4.65
N GLY A 27 -1.83 21.16 3.54
CA GLY A 27 -0.86 20.05 3.51
C GLY A 27 -1.41 18.69 3.94
N LYS A 28 -2.66 18.62 4.42
CA LYS A 28 -3.33 17.38 4.82
C LYS A 28 -4.38 16.96 3.79
N ILE A 29 -4.59 15.64 3.64
CA ILE A 29 -5.66 15.10 2.79
C ILE A 29 -7.00 15.63 3.29
N GLU A 30 -7.85 16.09 2.36
CA GLU A 30 -9.25 16.47 2.66
C GLU A 30 -10.07 15.21 2.94
N PHE A 31 -10.10 14.82 4.22
CA PHE A 31 -10.58 13.51 4.66
C PHE A 31 -11.98 13.16 4.11
N GLU A 32 -12.97 14.00 4.34
CA GLU A 32 -14.36 13.72 3.94
C GLU A 32 -14.53 13.56 2.43
N LYS A 33 -13.77 14.35 1.65
CA LYS A 33 -13.79 14.26 0.19
C LYS A 33 -13.15 12.97 -0.28
N ALA A 34 -11.93 12.70 0.19
CA ALA A 34 -11.19 11.51 -0.19
C ALA A 34 -11.88 10.21 0.30
N GLU A 35 -12.51 10.22 1.48
CA GLU A 35 -13.32 9.09 1.95
C GLU A 35 -14.47 8.78 1.00
N LYS A 36 -15.20 9.79 0.52
CA LYS A 36 -16.27 9.61 -0.47
C LYS A 36 -15.76 9.01 -1.78
N GLU A 37 -14.57 9.42 -2.23
CA GLU A 37 -13.94 8.87 -3.44
C GLU A 37 -13.58 7.38 -3.26
N ILE A 38 -13.02 7.00 -2.11
CA ILE A 38 -12.69 5.60 -1.77
C ILE A 38 -13.98 4.76 -1.71
N LEU A 39 -15.01 5.24 -1.00
CA LEU A 39 -16.27 4.51 -0.86
C LEU A 39 -17.00 4.35 -2.20
N ALA A 40 -17.03 5.40 -3.02
CA ALA A 40 -17.62 5.31 -4.37
C ALA A 40 -16.88 4.30 -5.25
N ALA A 41 -15.55 4.24 -5.18
CA ALA A 41 -14.75 3.24 -5.88
C ALA A 41 -15.05 1.82 -5.38
N TYR A 42 -15.15 1.64 -4.07
CA TYR A 42 -15.52 0.36 -3.45
C TYR A 42 -16.91 -0.10 -3.88
N GLU A 43 -17.92 0.78 -3.83
CA GLU A 43 -19.29 0.49 -4.29
C GLU A 43 -19.35 0.14 -5.77
N ALA A 44 -18.49 0.75 -6.60
CA ALA A 44 -18.33 0.40 -8.00
C ALA A 44 -17.59 -0.93 -8.23
N GLY A 45 -17.16 -1.60 -7.16
CA GLY A 45 -16.52 -2.92 -7.17
C GLY A 45 -15.00 -2.88 -7.27
N VAL A 46 -14.35 -1.73 -7.06
CA VAL A 46 -12.88 -1.67 -6.91
C VAL A 46 -12.51 -2.30 -5.58
N ASN A 47 -11.61 -3.30 -5.61
CA ASN A 47 -11.12 -3.94 -4.41
C ASN A 47 -9.59 -3.91 -4.24
N TYR A 48 -8.86 -3.19 -5.12
CA TYR A 48 -7.41 -3.06 -5.08
C TYR A 48 -7.03 -1.58 -4.90
N TYR A 49 -6.31 -1.27 -3.82
CA TYR A 49 -5.90 0.09 -3.45
C TYR A 49 -4.38 0.17 -3.36
N ASP A 50 -3.78 1.01 -4.18
CA ASP A 50 -2.33 1.18 -4.30
C ASP A 50 -1.86 2.42 -3.54
N THR A 51 -1.02 2.23 -2.55
CA THR A 51 -0.38 3.28 -1.77
C THR A 51 1.13 3.06 -1.67
N ALA A 52 1.85 3.88 -0.92
CA ALA A 52 3.26 3.72 -0.62
C ALA A 52 3.66 4.52 0.63
N TYR A 53 4.71 4.07 1.31
CA TYR A 53 5.30 4.74 2.47
C TYR A 53 5.52 6.24 2.28
N ILE A 54 5.97 6.65 1.09
CA ILE A 54 6.31 8.06 0.78
C ILE A 54 5.13 8.90 0.27
N TYR A 55 3.95 8.32 0.11
CA TYR A 55 2.76 9.09 -0.28
C TYR A 55 2.19 9.81 0.94
N GLY A 56 2.70 11.00 1.23
CA GLY A 56 2.46 11.74 2.47
C GLY A 56 1.02 11.71 2.98
N GLY A 57 0.77 10.99 4.07
CA GLY A 57 -0.51 10.82 4.73
C GLY A 57 -1.45 9.78 4.12
N SER A 58 -1.06 9.13 3.00
CA SER A 58 -1.95 8.20 2.29
C SER A 58 -2.20 6.91 3.07
N GLU A 59 -1.17 6.32 3.67
CA GLU A 59 -1.32 5.09 4.46
C GLU A 59 -2.18 5.33 5.70
N GLU A 60 -1.93 6.42 6.43
CA GLU A 60 -2.72 6.78 7.60
C GLU A 60 -4.19 7.03 7.24
N PHE A 61 -4.41 7.72 6.12
CA PHE A 61 -5.75 7.99 5.61
C PHE A 61 -6.49 6.70 5.25
N LEU A 62 -5.86 5.79 4.48
CA LEU A 62 -6.46 4.51 4.12
C LEU A 62 -6.75 3.65 5.34
N GLY A 63 -5.81 3.58 6.29
CA GLY A 63 -6.00 2.85 7.54
C GLY A 63 -7.24 3.34 8.29
N GLU A 64 -7.41 4.65 8.41
CA GLU A 64 -8.57 5.25 9.07
C GLU A 64 -9.88 4.99 8.32
N VAL A 65 -9.90 5.17 6.99
CA VAL A 65 -11.10 4.94 6.18
C VAL A 65 -11.54 3.49 6.23
N PHE A 66 -10.62 2.55 6.07
CA PHE A 66 -10.96 1.12 6.05
C PHE A 66 -11.39 0.59 7.43
N GLU A 67 -10.74 1.05 8.50
CA GLU A 67 -11.15 0.71 9.86
C GLU A 67 -12.55 1.27 10.18
N LYS A 68 -12.76 2.55 9.96
CA LYS A 68 -14.03 3.26 10.20
C LYS A 68 -15.22 2.61 9.48
N ASN A 69 -15.00 2.14 8.26
CA ASN A 69 -16.04 1.58 7.41
C ASN A 69 -16.10 0.05 7.41
N GLY A 70 -15.28 -0.64 8.19
CA GLY A 70 -15.24 -2.11 8.27
C GLY A 70 -14.91 -2.76 6.92
N LEU A 71 -13.94 -2.20 6.18
CA LEU A 71 -13.60 -2.62 4.83
C LEU A 71 -12.28 -3.38 4.72
N ARG A 72 -11.42 -3.41 5.76
CA ARG A 72 -10.07 -3.98 5.64
C ARG A 72 -10.04 -5.38 5.04
N ASP A 73 -10.94 -6.26 5.47
CA ASP A 73 -11.02 -7.65 5.00
C ASP A 73 -11.67 -7.80 3.62
N LYS A 74 -12.26 -6.73 3.09
CA LYS A 74 -12.99 -6.72 1.81
C LYS A 74 -12.17 -6.13 0.67
N VAL A 75 -11.04 -5.52 0.98
CA VAL A 75 -10.15 -4.85 0.01
C VAL A 75 -8.76 -5.44 0.03
N LYS A 76 -8.02 -5.22 -1.05
CA LYS A 76 -6.62 -5.56 -1.21
C LYS A 76 -5.78 -4.29 -1.16
N ILE A 77 -4.84 -4.23 -0.22
CA ILE A 77 -3.90 -3.12 -0.08
C ILE A 77 -2.56 -3.51 -0.66
N ALA A 78 -2.05 -2.70 -1.58
CA ALA A 78 -0.67 -2.73 -2.04
C ALA A 78 0.07 -1.53 -1.47
N THR A 79 1.16 -1.75 -0.72
CA THR A 79 2.09 -0.68 -0.33
C THR A 79 3.51 -1.03 -0.76
N LYS A 80 4.46 -0.14 -0.52
CA LYS A 80 5.78 -0.24 -1.17
C LYS A 80 6.91 0.15 -0.24
N LEU A 81 7.90 -0.73 -0.11
CA LEU A 81 9.15 -0.46 0.59
C LEU A 81 9.95 0.64 -0.13
N PRO A 82 10.24 1.77 0.51
CA PRO A 82 11.11 2.81 -0.03
C PRO A 82 12.58 2.40 0.09
N HIS A 83 12.99 1.37 -0.66
CA HIS A 83 14.29 0.68 -0.52
C HIS A 83 15.51 1.62 -0.60
N TYR A 84 15.38 2.80 -1.22
CA TYR A 84 16.44 3.80 -1.30
C TYR A 84 16.69 4.51 0.04
N LEU A 85 15.78 4.39 1.00
CA LEU A 85 15.95 4.87 2.39
C LEU A 85 16.50 3.78 3.31
N ILE A 86 16.57 2.53 2.86
CA ILE A 86 16.92 1.36 3.66
C ILE A 86 18.41 1.07 3.54
N LYS A 87 19.06 0.77 4.66
CA LYS A 87 20.50 0.49 4.75
C LYS A 87 20.83 -0.93 5.23
N ASN A 88 19.88 -1.63 5.84
CA ASN A 88 20.05 -2.97 6.41
C ASN A 88 18.71 -3.64 6.67
N MET A 89 18.70 -4.89 7.11
CA MET A 89 17.52 -5.69 7.46
C MET A 89 16.65 -5.00 8.50
N GLU A 90 17.24 -4.48 9.58
CA GLU A 90 16.50 -3.78 10.64
C GLU A 90 15.70 -2.58 10.08
N GLY A 91 16.25 -1.87 9.09
CA GLY A 91 15.55 -0.78 8.40
C GLY A 91 14.35 -1.27 7.60
N ILE A 92 14.42 -2.46 6.98
CA ILE A 92 13.28 -3.10 6.29
C ILE A 92 12.17 -3.39 7.30
N GLU A 93 12.50 -4.06 8.40
CA GLU A 93 11.53 -4.44 9.44
C GLU A 93 10.85 -3.23 10.08
N LYS A 94 11.62 -2.22 10.43
CA LYS A 94 11.08 -0.96 11.01
C LYS A 94 10.14 -0.24 10.05
N THR A 95 10.51 -0.18 8.77
CA THR A 95 9.68 0.47 7.77
C THR A 95 8.37 -0.28 7.58
N PHE A 96 8.43 -1.60 7.43
CA PHE A 96 7.23 -2.43 7.27
C PHE A 96 6.31 -2.35 8.50
N ALA A 97 6.87 -2.41 9.71
CA ALA A 97 6.09 -2.24 10.94
C ALA A 97 5.40 -0.87 11.01
N GLU A 98 6.07 0.19 10.56
CA GLU A 98 5.47 1.53 10.50
C GLU A 98 4.36 1.63 9.44
N GLU A 99 4.51 0.98 8.27
CA GLU A 99 3.46 0.90 7.25
C GLU A 99 2.21 0.19 7.79
N LEU A 100 2.38 -0.95 8.48
CA LEU A 100 1.28 -1.66 9.13
C LEU A 100 0.58 -0.80 10.17
N ARG A 101 1.36 -0.09 10.99
CA ARG A 101 0.82 0.84 12.01
C ARG A 101 -0.02 1.94 11.37
N ARG A 102 0.47 2.57 10.29
CA ARG A 102 -0.24 3.62 9.54
C ARG A 102 -1.52 3.09 8.91
N LEU A 103 -1.45 1.92 8.29
CA LEU A 103 -2.58 1.24 7.66
C LEU A 103 -3.56 0.62 8.67
N ARG A 104 -3.26 0.67 10.00
CA ARG A 104 -4.09 0.11 11.09
C ARG A 104 -4.45 -1.37 10.84
N THR A 105 -3.48 -2.16 10.43
CA THR A 105 -3.65 -3.58 10.06
C THR A 105 -2.41 -4.38 10.43
N ASP A 106 -2.54 -5.68 10.55
CA ASP A 106 -1.44 -6.61 10.82
C ASP A 106 -0.88 -7.28 9.55
N TYR A 107 -1.44 -6.99 8.38
CA TYR A 107 -0.98 -7.52 7.10
C TYR A 107 -1.23 -6.56 5.94
N VAL A 108 -0.48 -6.74 4.84
CA VAL A 108 -0.79 -6.18 3.52
C VAL A 108 -0.96 -7.31 2.51
N ASP A 109 -1.76 -7.08 1.48
CA ASP A 109 -2.02 -8.12 0.46
C ASP A 109 -0.90 -8.18 -0.57
N TYR A 110 -0.30 -7.05 -0.90
CA TYR A 110 0.82 -6.93 -1.85
C TYR A 110 1.87 -5.96 -1.33
N TYR A 111 3.11 -6.39 -1.33
CA TYR A 111 4.24 -5.56 -0.93
C TYR A 111 5.25 -5.45 -2.06
N LEU A 112 5.55 -4.24 -2.49
CA LEU A 112 6.36 -3.95 -3.66
C LEU A 112 7.67 -3.28 -3.26
N MET A 113 8.71 -3.44 -4.09
CA MET A 113 9.93 -2.63 -4.02
C MET A 113 9.68 -1.33 -4.79
N HIS A 114 9.64 -0.20 -4.09
CA HIS A 114 9.30 1.08 -4.70
C HIS A 114 10.38 1.56 -5.64
N MET A 115 10.05 1.74 -6.93
CA MET A 115 10.98 2.23 -7.95
C MET A 115 12.25 1.34 -8.09
N LEU A 116 12.07 0.05 -8.23
CA LEU A 116 13.16 -0.86 -8.52
C LEU A 116 13.58 -0.66 -9.99
N THR A 117 14.60 0.16 -10.21
CA THR A 117 14.95 0.71 -11.53
C THR A 117 15.93 -0.13 -12.32
N ASP A 118 16.76 -0.93 -11.65
CA ASP A 118 17.85 -1.66 -12.28
C ASP A 118 18.35 -2.86 -11.45
N VAL A 119 19.14 -3.71 -12.08
CA VAL A 119 19.73 -4.91 -11.46
C VAL A 119 20.66 -4.55 -10.30
N LYS A 120 21.43 -3.46 -10.41
CA LYS A 120 22.35 -3.02 -9.35
C LYS A 120 21.60 -2.67 -8.07
N THR A 121 20.44 -2.05 -8.20
CA THR A 121 19.55 -1.75 -7.07
C THR A 121 19.05 -3.04 -6.41
N TRP A 122 18.67 -4.04 -7.21
CA TRP A 122 18.27 -5.33 -6.69
C TRP A 122 19.41 -6.06 -5.98
N GLU A 123 20.61 -6.10 -6.56
CA GLU A 123 21.79 -6.69 -5.93
C GLU A 123 22.13 -6.02 -4.58
N ARG A 124 21.98 -4.70 -4.49
CA ARG A 124 22.12 -3.97 -3.23
C ARG A 124 21.07 -4.41 -2.20
N LEU A 125 19.82 -4.57 -2.59
CA LEU A 125 18.77 -5.06 -1.68
C LEU A 125 19.05 -6.49 -1.20
N LYS A 126 19.54 -7.36 -2.08
CA LYS A 126 19.98 -8.69 -1.69
C LYS A 126 21.10 -8.65 -0.64
N SER A 127 22.07 -7.75 -0.80
CA SER A 127 23.13 -7.58 0.19
C SER A 127 22.62 -7.06 1.56
N HIS A 128 21.44 -6.50 1.61
CA HIS A 128 20.74 -6.11 2.85
C HIS A 128 19.83 -7.22 3.41
N GLY A 129 19.79 -8.40 2.79
CA GLY A 129 19.01 -9.55 3.28
C GLY A 129 17.56 -9.58 2.83
N ILE A 130 17.16 -8.82 1.78
CA ILE A 130 15.75 -8.74 1.36
C ILE A 130 15.18 -10.11 0.95
N GLU A 131 15.96 -10.98 0.32
CA GLU A 131 15.50 -12.31 -0.11
C GLU A 131 15.16 -13.23 1.06
N GLU A 132 15.89 -13.11 2.17
CA GLU A 132 15.62 -13.84 3.40
C GLU A 132 14.37 -13.27 4.09
N TRP A 133 14.25 -11.96 4.12
CA TRP A 133 13.14 -11.28 4.76
C TRP A 133 11.79 -11.55 4.09
N ILE A 134 11.71 -11.68 2.76
CA ILE A 134 10.45 -11.92 2.02
C ILE A 134 9.99 -13.39 2.00
N ARG A 135 10.77 -14.34 2.53
CA ARG A 135 10.43 -15.78 2.63
C ARG A 135 9.63 -16.11 3.88
#